data_b5b644c3c574da3e9d71558fc453ab07
#
_entry.id   b5b644c3c574da3e9d71558fc453ab07
#
_cell.length_a   1.000
_cell.length_b   1.000
_cell.length_c   1.000
_cell.angle_alpha   90.00
_cell.angle_beta   90.00
_cell.angle_gamma   90.00
#
_symmetry.space_group_name_H-M   'P 1'
#
loop_
_entity.id
_entity.type
_entity.pdbx_description
1 polymer ?
#
loop_
_entity_poly.entity_id
_entity_poly.type
_entity_poly.pdbx_seq_one_letter_code
_entity_poly.pdbx_strand_id
1 'polypeptide(L)'
;MDKKISRVLKRLENKSNYEEKNFDRIPHDERMLAITKDTGIFYNTILRMQKPKRILEIGTSTGYSSLWFADAVLGLKTEILTIEQSQKKIDMATRNFKSAGVSKIIQIKQGNAKDVLNQMLKEFRKNKSRKYFDFVFIDADKEEYGFYFDASLKMLKRGGIIAADNIIYPKRFQTYIKKYMDYVYAKKNIQTSIIPIGNGQQISIKIK
;
A
#
# COMPACT_ATOMS: atom_id res chain seq x y z
N MET A 1 -18.62 -4.25 -6.10
CA MET A 1 -18.13 -3.19 -5.18
C MET A 1 -19.24 -2.82 -4.21
N ASP A 2 -18.89 -2.69 -2.95
CA ASP A 2 -19.85 -2.25 -1.91
C ASP A 2 -20.31 -0.80 -2.14
N LYS A 3 -21.59 -0.52 -1.91
CA LYS A 3 -22.18 0.82 -2.18
C LYS A 3 -21.59 1.94 -1.31
N LYS A 4 -21.26 1.66 -0.03
CA LYS A 4 -20.66 2.65 0.88
C LYS A 4 -19.22 2.96 0.48
N ILE A 5 -18.43 1.90 0.19
CA ILE A 5 -17.06 2.04 -0.29
C ILE A 5 -17.04 2.81 -1.60
N SER A 6 -17.87 2.44 -2.57
CA SER A 6 -17.98 3.13 -3.87
C SER A 6 -18.25 4.62 -3.75
N ARG A 7 -19.17 5.01 -2.84
CA ARG A 7 -19.48 6.42 -2.58
C ARG A 7 -18.28 7.19 -2.04
N VAL A 8 -17.53 6.60 -1.11
CA VAL A 8 -16.33 7.23 -0.54
C VAL A 8 -15.22 7.33 -1.58
N LEU A 9 -14.98 6.26 -2.35
CA LEU A 9 -14.00 6.27 -3.44
C LEU A 9 -14.31 7.36 -4.46
N LYS A 10 -15.56 7.48 -4.95
CA LYS A 10 -15.97 8.54 -5.89
C LYS A 10 -15.71 9.95 -5.34
N ARG A 11 -15.99 10.19 -4.05
CA ARG A 11 -15.68 11.47 -3.40
C ARG A 11 -14.18 11.75 -3.38
N LEU A 12 -13.38 10.74 -3.09
CA LEU A 12 -11.91 10.85 -3.08
C LEU A 12 -11.34 11.04 -4.48
N GLU A 13 -11.90 10.37 -5.50
CA GLU A 13 -11.54 10.60 -6.91
C GLU A 13 -11.78 12.05 -7.33
N ASN A 14 -12.94 12.62 -6.97
CA ASN A 14 -13.22 14.03 -7.24
C ASN A 14 -12.21 14.97 -6.56
N LYS A 15 -11.82 14.64 -5.31
CA LYS A 15 -10.78 15.40 -4.60
C LYS A 15 -9.42 15.25 -5.27
N SER A 16 -9.03 14.05 -5.69
CA SER A 16 -7.79 13.80 -6.42
C SER A 16 -7.71 14.58 -7.74
N ASN A 17 -8.80 14.59 -8.51
CA ASN A 17 -8.89 15.36 -9.75
C ASN A 17 -8.78 16.88 -9.51
N TYR A 18 -9.33 17.38 -8.40
CA TYR A 18 -9.16 18.77 -8.01
C TYR A 18 -7.70 19.05 -7.60
N GLU A 19 -7.09 18.15 -6.84
CA GLU A 19 -5.70 18.23 -6.42
C GLU A 19 -4.74 18.28 -7.61
N GLU A 20 -4.94 17.41 -8.61
CA GLU A 20 -4.12 17.38 -9.82
C GLU A 20 -4.12 18.72 -10.56
N LYS A 21 -5.30 19.35 -10.69
CA LYS A 21 -5.47 20.66 -11.34
C LYS A 21 -4.91 21.83 -10.52
N ASN A 22 -4.74 21.68 -9.23
CA ASN A 22 -4.34 22.73 -8.28
C ASN A 22 -3.11 22.34 -7.45
N PHE A 23 -2.28 21.43 -7.96
CA PHE A 23 -1.21 20.77 -7.21
C PHE A 23 -0.32 21.76 -6.47
N ASP A 24 0.13 22.84 -7.12
CA ASP A 24 1.04 23.83 -6.54
C ASP A 24 0.37 24.73 -5.47
N ARG A 25 -0.97 24.78 -5.45
CA ARG A 25 -1.73 25.60 -4.51
C ARG A 25 -2.11 24.88 -3.22
N ILE A 26 -1.98 23.54 -3.21
CA ILE A 26 -2.37 22.72 -2.06
C ILE A 26 -1.12 22.40 -1.23
N PRO A 27 -1.11 22.71 0.08
CA PRO A 27 -0.04 22.33 0.98
C PRO A 27 0.27 20.84 0.93
N HIS A 28 1.54 20.45 1.00
CA HIS A 28 1.96 19.05 0.84
C HIS A 28 1.27 18.09 1.82
N ASP A 29 1.08 18.51 3.07
CA ASP A 29 0.42 17.74 4.12
C ASP A 29 -1.11 17.57 3.92
N GLU A 30 -1.70 18.36 3.01
CA GLU A 30 -3.11 18.28 2.63
C GLU A 30 -3.34 17.46 1.36
N ARG A 31 -2.28 17.23 0.57
CA ARG A 31 -2.38 16.46 -0.67
C ARG A 31 -2.69 15.00 -0.38
N MET A 32 -3.63 14.45 -1.14
CA MET A 32 -3.98 13.04 -1.08
C MET A 32 -2.84 12.13 -1.56
N LEU A 33 -2.16 12.55 -2.64
CA LEU A 33 -1.14 11.75 -3.31
C LEU A 33 -1.65 10.31 -3.57
N ALA A 34 -2.86 10.20 -4.11
CA ALA A 34 -3.52 8.91 -4.29
C ALA A 34 -2.97 8.13 -5.49
N ILE A 35 -3.01 6.82 -5.39
CA ILE A 35 -2.86 5.96 -6.56
C ILE A 35 -3.91 6.29 -7.61
N THR A 36 -3.67 5.94 -8.87
CA THR A 36 -4.70 6.11 -9.90
C THR A 36 -5.85 5.14 -9.70
N LYS A 37 -7.02 5.46 -10.26
CA LYS A 37 -8.19 4.57 -10.23
C LYS A 37 -7.89 3.21 -10.85
N ASP A 38 -7.16 3.18 -11.98
CA ASP A 38 -6.81 1.94 -12.68
C ASP A 38 -5.90 1.06 -11.82
N THR A 39 -4.96 1.66 -11.08
CA THR A 39 -4.15 0.98 -10.07
C THR A 39 -5.03 0.37 -8.97
N GLY A 40 -6.03 1.12 -8.49
CA GLY A 40 -6.99 0.64 -7.49
C GLY A 40 -7.81 -0.56 -7.98
N ILE A 41 -8.36 -0.48 -9.20
CA ILE A 41 -9.11 -1.57 -9.84
C ILE A 41 -8.20 -2.81 -10.01
N PHE A 42 -6.99 -2.60 -10.48
CA PHE A 42 -6.02 -3.67 -10.69
C PHE A 42 -5.74 -4.45 -9.40
N TYR A 43 -5.39 -3.76 -8.31
CA TYR A 43 -5.14 -4.44 -7.03
C TYR A 43 -6.39 -5.02 -6.40
N ASN A 44 -7.56 -4.40 -6.57
CA ASN A 44 -8.83 -4.99 -6.15
C ASN A 44 -9.04 -6.35 -6.84
N THR A 45 -8.75 -6.45 -8.15
CA THR A 45 -8.85 -7.71 -8.90
C THR A 45 -7.85 -8.76 -8.39
N ILE A 46 -6.57 -8.39 -8.21
CA ILE A 46 -5.53 -9.30 -7.69
C ILE A 46 -5.91 -9.83 -6.30
N LEU A 47 -6.37 -8.97 -5.40
CA LEU A 47 -6.73 -9.36 -4.04
C LEU A 47 -7.98 -10.25 -3.98
N ARG A 48 -8.95 -10.05 -4.89
CA ARG A 48 -10.09 -10.97 -5.04
C ARG A 48 -9.66 -12.36 -5.47
N MET A 49 -8.67 -12.47 -6.36
CA MET A 49 -8.10 -13.74 -6.79
C MET A 49 -7.28 -14.40 -5.67
N GLN A 50 -6.43 -13.62 -4.98
CA GLN A 50 -5.50 -14.10 -3.96
C GLN A 50 -6.20 -14.48 -2.65
N LYS A 51 -7.31 -13.80 -2.29
CA LYS A 51 -8.06 -13.96 -1.04
C LYS A 51 -7.13 -13.91 0.20
N PRO A 52 -6.37 -12.83 0.38
CA PRO A 52 -5.36 -12.74 1.42
C PRO A 52 -6.00 -12.75 2.81
N LYS A 53 -5.31 -13.35 3.78
CA LYS A 53 -5.68 -13.27 5.20
C LYS A 53 -5.11 -12.01 5.86
N ARG A 54 -3.93 -11.55 5.42
CA ARG A 54 -3.25 -10.40 5.97
C ARG A 54 -2.62 -9.53 4.89
N ILE A 55 -2.95 -8.26 4.91
CA ILE A 55 -2.41 -7.23 4.03
C ILE A 55 -1.60 -6.24 4.87
N LEU A 56 -0.42 -5.84 4.37
CA LEU A 56 0.33 -4.70 4.89
C LEU A 56 0.38 -3.61 3.82
N GLU A 57 0.07 -2.39 4.22
CA GLU A 57 0.25 -1.20 3.38
C GLU A 57 1.24 -0.25 4.05
N ILE A 58 2.20 0.26 3.29
CA ILE A 58 3.19 1.23 3.73
C ILE A 58 2.92 2.55 3.00
N GLY A 59 2.30 3.49 3.72
CA GLY A 59 1.74 4.74 3.18
C GLY A 59 0.22 4.69 3.05
N THR A 60 -0.49 5.06 4.13
CA THR A 60 -1.97 5.12 4.15
C THR A 60 -2.50 6.35 3.41
N SER A 61 -1.83 7.48 3.58
CA SER A 61 -2.33 8.79 3.18
C SER A 61 -3.79 9.00 3.63
N THR A 62 -4.71 9.29 2.72
CA THR A 62 -6.14 9.45 3.03
C THR A 62 -6.94 8.14 3.00
N GLY A 63 -6.27 7.00 2.78
CA GLY A 63 -6.87 5.67 2.79
C GLY A 63 -7.52 5.25 1.49
N TYR A 64 -7.20 5.89 0.35
CA TYR A 64 -7.83 5.57 -0.93
C TYR A 64 -7.48 4.16 -1.41
N SER A 65 -6.20 3.78 -1.40
CA SER A 65 -5.74 2.42 -1.70
C SER A 65 -6.28 1.39 -0.73
N SER A 66 -6.24 1.69 0.59
CA SER A 66 -6.82 0.83 1.62
C SER A 66 -8.30 0.52 1.38
N LEU A 67 -9.09 1.47 0.85
CA LEU A 67 -10.50 1.25 0.52
C LEU A 67 -10.69 0.29 -0.66
N TRP A 68 -9.83 0.33 -1.68
CA TRP A 68 -9.82 -0.65 -2.77
C TRP A 68 -9.49 -2.05 -2.26
N PHE A 69 -8.53 -2.15 -1.33
CA PHE A 69 -8.16 -3.42 -0.70
C PHE A 69 -9.31 -3.95 0.17
N ALA A 70 -9.93 -3.09 0.97
CA ALA A 70 -11.06 -3.47 1.81
C ALA A 70 -12.26 -3.99 1.00
N ASP A 71 -12.59 -3.34 -0.13
CA ASP A 71 -13.66 -3.82 -1.02
C ASP A 71 -13.35 -5.21 -1.60
N ALA A 72 -12.07 -5.47 -1.93
CA ALA A 72 -11.67 -6.76 -2.48
C ALA A 72 -11.85 -7.92 -1.49
N VAL A 73 -11.66 -7.65 -0.21
CA VAL A 73 -11.67 -8.67 0.86
C VAL A 73 -12.91 -8.62 1.74
N LEU A 74 -13.91 -7.83 1.36
CA LEU A 74 -15.15 -7.70 2.12
C LEU A 74 -15.86 -9.07 2.22
N GLY A 75 -16.24 -9.46 3.44
CA GLY A 75 -16.80 -10.79 3.71
C GLY A 75 -15.75 -11.90 3.96
N LEU A 76 -14.47 -11.62 3.78
CA LEU A 76 -13.39 -12.52 4.18
C LEU A 76 -12.91 -12.18 5.62
N LYS A 77 -12.24 -13.15 6.26
CA LYS A 77 -11.54 -12.94 7.54
C LYS A 77 -10.13 -12.36 7.27
N THR A 78 -10.07 -11.15 6.71
CA THR A 78 -8.82 -10.47 6.34
C THR A 78 -8.53 -9.32 7.32
N GLU A 79 -7.27 -9.20 7.72
CA GLU A 79 -6.72 -8.06 8.47
C GLU A 79 -5.93 -7.16 7.50
N ILE A 80 -6.23 -5.88 7.45
CA ILE A 80 -5.45 -4.86 6.73
C ILE A 80 -4.74 -4.02 7.77
N LEU A 81 -3.41 -4.04 7.73
CA LEU A 81 -2.56 -3.16 8.52
C LEU A 81 -1.95 -2.11 7.61
N THR A 82 -2.10 -0.85 7.94
CA THR A 82 -1.54 0.26 7.16
C THR A 82 -0.72 1.20 8.03
N ILE A 83 0.35 1.78 7.50
CA ILE A 83 1.30 2.62 8.24
C ILE A 83 1.21 4.06 7.72
N GLU A 84 1.08 5.02 8.63
CA GLU A 84 1.07 6.46 8.34
C GLU A 84 1.74 7.25 9.47
N GLN A 85 2.54 8.27 9.12
CA GLN A 85 3.18 9.12 10.12
C GLN A 85 2.40 10.41 10.42
N SER A 86 1.66 10.93 9.43
CA SER A 86 0.93 12.20 9.55
C SER A 86 -0.38 12.02 10.29
N GLN A 87 -0.51 12.63 11.47
CA GLN A 87 -1.77 12.62 12.23
C GLN A 87 -2.94 13.16 11.40
N LYS A 88 -2.72 14.24 10.64
CA LYS A 88 -3.74 14.84 9.77
C LYS A 88 -4.26 13.82 8.73
N LYS A 89 -3.37 13.05 8.11
CA LYS A 89 -3.74 11.99 7.15
C LYS A 89 -4.42 10.81 7.85
N ILE A 90 -3.97 10.41 9.02
CA ILE A 90 -4.61 9.38 9.85
C ILE A 90 -6.05 9.77 10.16
N ASP A 91 -6.30 11.03 10.57
CA ASP A 91 -7.64 11.51 10.87
C ASP A 91 -8.54 11.49 9.62
N MET A 92 -7.98 11.85 8.45
CA MET A 92 -8.72 11.78 7.17
C MET A 92 -9.04 10.34 6.79
N ALA A 93 -8.07 9.43 6.85
CA ALA A 93 -8.26 8.01 6.55
C ALA A 93 -9.29 7.38 7.50
N THR A 94 -9.20 7.65 8.80
CA THR A 94 -10.13 7.14 9.82
C THR A 94 -11.58 7.56 9.52
N ARG A 95 -11.80 8.84 9.16
CA ARG A 95 -13.14 9.32 8.73
C ARG A 95 -13.62 8.61 7.48
N ASN A 96 -12.74 8.36 6.51
CA ASN A 96 -13.06 7.66 5.27
C ASN A 96 -13.42 6.19 5.54
N PHE A 97 -12.64 5.48 6.37
CA PHE A 97 -12.93 4.10 6.77
C PHE A 97 -14.24 3.96 7.53
N LYS A 98 -14.52 4.90 8.44
CA LYS A 98 -15.81 4.96 9.15
C LYS A 98 -16.97 5.17 8.18
N SER A 99 -16.86 6.11 7.25
CA SER A 99 -17.88 6.40 6.25
C SER A 99 -18.12 5.23 5.29
N ALA A 100 -17.09 4.46 4.98
CA ALA A 100 -17.14 3.26 4.15
C ALA A 100 -17.60 2.00 4.93
N GLY A 101 -17.66 2.05 6.27
CA GLY A 101 -18.05 0.92 7.11
C GLY A 101 -16.98 -0.18 7.25
N VAL A 102 -15.71 0.14 7.01
CA VAL A 102 -14.61 -0.84 6.99
C VAL A 102 -13.61 -0.70 8.16
N SER A 103 -13.88 0.16 9.13
CA SER A 103 -12.97 0.40 10.28
C SER A 103 -12.62 -0.85 11.09
N LYS A 104 -13.44 -1.91 11.03
CA LYS A 104 -13.19 -3.15 11.78
C LYS A 104 -12.11 -4.03 11.14
N ILE A 105 -11.83 -3.87 9.86
CA ILE A 105 -10.88 -4.71 9.12
C ILE A 105 -9.57 -3.96 8.78
N ILE A 106 -9.52 -2.63 8.99
CA ILE A 106 -8.34 -1.81 8.73
C ILE A 106 -7.81 -1.25 10.05
N GLN A 107 -6.54 -1.51 10.34
CA GLN A 107 -5.82 -0.94 11.48
C GLN A 107 -4.71 -0.02 10.99
N ILE A 108 -4.69 1.23 11.44
CA ILE A 108 -3.61 2.17 11.17
C ILE A 108 -2.55 2.05 12.29
N LYS A 109 -1.30 1.84 11.91
CA LYS A 109 -0.13 2.02 12.78
C LYS A 109 0.46 3.40 12.52
N GLN A 110 0.40 4.27 13.53
CA GLN A 110 1.01 5.59 13.46
C GLN A 110 2.51 5.51 13.67
N GLY A 111 3.27 6.19 12.82
CA GLY A 111 4.70 6.37 12.96
C GLY A 111 5.44 6.42 11.63
N ASN A 112 6.74 6.75 11.72
CA ASN A 112 7.63 6.62 10.57
C ASN A 112 7.67 5.16 10.12
N ALA A 113 7.54 4.91 8.82
CA ALA A 113 7.40 3.55 8.28
C ALA A 113 8.60 2.66 8.61
N LYS A 114 9.82 3.20 8.57
CA LYS A 114 11.06 2.47 8.90
C LYS A 114 11.07 2.01 10.36
N ASP A 115 10.67 2.89 11.27
CA ASP A 115 10.65 2.58 12.72
C ASP A 115 9.58 1.55 13.04
N VAL A 116 8.37 1.73 12.47
CA VAL A 116 7.25 0.78 12.64
C VAL A 116 7.63 -0.59 12.09
N LEU A 117 8.23 -0.66 10.89
CA LEU A 117 8.67 -1.93 10.30
C LEU A 117 9.77 -2.60 11.11
N ASN A 118 10.73 -1.84 11.66
CA ASN A 118 11.75 -2.37 12.56
C ASN A 118 11.15 -2.97 13.81
N GLN A 119 10.18 -2.31 14.43
CA GLN A 119 9.45 -2.84 15.58
C GLN A 119 8.70 -4.13 15.20
N MET A 120 7.95 -4.10 14.09
CA MET A 120 7.23 -5.28 13.59
C MET A 120 8.16 -6.47 13.34
N LEU A 121 9.36 -6.25 12.79
CA LEU A 121 10.35 -7.29 12.57
C LEU A 121 10.86 -7.88 13.90
N LYS A 122 11.08 -7.05 14.92
CA LYS A 122 11.48 -7.53 16.27
C LYS A 122 10.39 -8.41 16.88
N GLU A 123 9.13 -7.97 16.81
CA GLU A 123 7.96 -8.71 17.28
C GLU A 123 7.77 -10.02 16.50
N PHE A 124 7.89 -9.98 15.19
CA PHE A 124 7.77 -11.14 14.30
C PHE A 124 8.82 -12.21 14.60
N ARG A 125 10.06 -11.82 14.91
CA ARG A 125 11.14 -12.77 15.26
C ARG A 125 10.92 -13.43 16.63
N LYS A 126 10.35 -12.71 17.60
CA LYS A 126 10.08 -13.21 18.94
C LYS A 126 8.86 -14.14 19.00
N ASN A 127 7.91 -13.97 18.09
CA ASN A 127 6.67 -14.75 18.11
C ASN A 127 6.88 -16.13 17.46
N LYS A 128 6.71 -17.21 18.21
CA LYS A 128 6.79 -18.59 17.72
C LYS A 128 5.69 -18.90 16.69
N SER A 129 4.49 -18.32 16.84
CA SER A 129 3.38 -18.42 15.89
C SER A 129 3.39 -17.24 14.92
N ARG A 130 4.38 -17.20 14.01
CA ARG A 130 4.57 -16.11 13.08
C ARG A 130 3.36 -15.95 12.14
N LYS A 131 2.73 -14.77 12.20
CA LYS A 131 1.65 -14.41 11.28
C LYS A 131 2.25 -13.68 10.08
N TYR A 132 2.44 -14.39 8.96
CA TYR A 132 2.96 -13.81 7.71
C TYR A 132 1.90 -12.97 7.00
N PHE A 133 2.37 -11.99 6.21
CA PHE A 133 1.54 -11.27 5.24
C PHE A 133 1.41 -12.07 3.95
N ASP A 134 0.24 -11.96 3.34
CA ASP A 134 -0.05 -12.53 2.01
C ASP A 134 0.22 -11.52 0.91
N PHE A 135 -0.03 -10.25 1.20
CA PHE A 135 0.14 -9.13 0.29
C PHE A 135 0.74 -7.94 1.04
N VAL A 136 1.71 -7.28 0.40
CA VAL A 136 2.29 -6.02 0.88
C VAL A 136 2.23 -5.00 -0.24
N PHE A 137 1.79 -3.78 0.08
CA PHE A 137 1.78 -2.65 -0.83
C PHE A 137 2.70 -1.54 -0.31
N ILE A 138 3.61 -1.04 -1.16
CA ILE A 138 4.59 -0.01 -0.83
C ILE A 138 4.27 1.23 -1.65
N ASP A 139 3.84 2.30 -0.97
CA ASP A 139 3.61 3.62 -1.57
C ASP A 139 3.91 4.73 -0.54
N ALA A 140 5.17 4.85 -0.18
CA ALA A 140 5.66 5.85 0.78
C ALA A 140 6.91 6.55 0.24
N ASP A 141 7.91 6.83 1.08
CA ASP A 141 9.15 7.48 0.68
C ASP A 141 9.98 6.60 -0.26
N LYS A 142 10.25 7.11 -1.48
CA LYS A 142 10.91 6.36 -2.55
C LYS A 142 12.40 6.07 -2.25
N GLU A 143 13.03 6.87 -1.40
CA GLU A 143 14.41 6.64 -0.96
C GLU A 143 14.52 5.38 -0.08
N GLU A 144 13.46 5.05 0.65
CA GLU A 144 13.41 3.94 1.59
C GLU A 144 12.81 2.64 1.00
N TYR A 145 12.47 2.61 -0.31
CA TYR A 145 11.82 1.45 -0.94
C TYR A 145 12.60 0.14 -0.77
N GLY A 146 13.93 0.18 -0.88
CA GLY A 146 14.77 -1.00 -0.66
C GLY A 146 14.63 -1.56 0.75
N PHE A 147 14.59 -0.69 1.76
CA PHE A 147 14.37 -1.10 3.15
C PHE A 147 12.96 -1.65 3.37
N TYR A 148 11.92 -0.96 2.84
CA TYR A 148 10.54 -1.43 2.95
C TYR A 148 10.35 -2.80 2.32
N PHE A 149 10.96 -3.01 1.16
CA PHE A 149 10.95 -4.29 0.46
C PHE A 149 11.57 -5.41 1.30
N ASP A 150 12.77 -5.19 1.85
CA ASP A 150 13.48 -6.18 2.66
C ASP A 150 12.76 -6.53 3.96
N ALA A 151 12.25 -5.52 4.65
CA ALA A 151 11.45 -5.71 5.84
C ALA A 151 10.20 -6.54 5.54
N SER A 152 9.52 -6.19 4.44
CA SER A 152 8.32 -6.89 3.96
C SER A 152 8.61 -8.33 3.57
N LEU A 153 9.68 -8.58 2.82
CA LEU A 153 10.06 -9.92 2.34
C LEU A 153 10.33 -10.90 3.49
N LYS A 154 10.88 -10.41 4.61
CA LYS A 154 11.10 -11.21 5.83
C LYS A 154 9.79 -11.63 6.52
N MET A 155 8.74 -10.81 6.39
CA MET A 155 7.42 -11.05 6.97
C MET A 155 6.40 -11.59 5.96
N LEU A 156 6.79 -11.77 4.69
CA LEU A 156 5.95 -12.29 3.63
C LEU A 156 5.96 -13.82 3.61
N LYS A 157 4.81 -14.44 3.41
CA LYS A 157 4.74 -15.90 3.20
C LYS A 157 5.30 -16.29 1.83
N ARG A 158 5.67 -17.54 1.64
CA ARG A 158 5.92 -18.13 0.31
C ARG A 158 4.63 -18.04 -0.54
N GLY A 159 4.76 -17.63 -1.80
CA GLY A 159 3.63 -17.33 -2.69
C GLY A 159 2.94 -15.99 -2.39
N GLY A 160 3.42 -15.24 -1.39
CA GLY A 160 2.95 -13.88 -1.12
C GLY A 160 3.49 -12.88 -2.12
N ILE A 161 2.81 -11.73 -2.21
CA ILE A 161 3.10 -10.67 -3.18
C ILE A 161 3.58 -9.42 -2.45
N ILE A 162 4.65 -8.80 -2.95
CA ILE A 162 5.01 -7.41 -2.66
C ILE A 162 4.76 -6.61 -3.93
N ALA A 163 4.00 -5.54 -3.80
CA ALA A 163 3.73 -4.57 -4.84
C ALA A 163 4.27 -3.20 -4.45
N ALA A 164 4.78 -2.42 -5.41
CA ALA A 164 5.21 -1.04 -5.19
C ALA A 164 4.70 -0.12 -6.30
N ASP A 165 4.20 1.06 -5.92
CA ASP A 165 3.73 2.09 -6.85
C ASP A 165 4.86 3.04 -7.29
N ASN A 166 4.58 3.87 -8.29
CA ASN A 166 5.45 4.92 -8.82
C ASN A 166 6.77 4.42 -9.45
N ILE A 167 6.74 3.27 -10.09
CA ILE A 167 7.95 2.68 -10.71
C ILE A 167 8.33 3.40 -12.01
N ILE A 168 7.36 3.98 -12.73
CA ILE A 168 7.58 4.67 -14.01
C ILE A 168 7.47 6.19 -13.85
N TYR A 169 6.56 6.66 -13.01
CA TYR A 169 6.26 8.08 -12.83
C TYR A 169 6.05 8.40 -11.33
N PRO A 170 6.37 9.61 -10.86
CA PRO A 170 6.96 10.75 -11.58
C PRO A 170 8.50 10.63 -11.77
N LYS A 171 8.99 11.25 -12.85
CA LYS A 171 10.40 11.16 -13.27
C LYS A 171 11.41 11.62 -12.21
N ARG A 172 11.03 12.54 -11.32
CA ARG A 172 11.92 13.04 -10.23
C ARG A 172 12.41 11.95 -9.29
N PHE A 173 11.74 10.81 -9.20
CA PHE A 173 12.13 9.69 -8.33
C PHE A 173 12.93 8.60 -9.05
N GLN A 174 13.16 8.70 -10.37
CA GLN A 174 13.72 7.62 -11.17
C GLN A 174 15.11 7.16 -10.71
N THR A 175 15.93 8.06 -10.14
CA THR A 175 17.25 7.67 -9.59
C THR A 175 17.10 6.68 -8.42
N TYR A 176 16.16 6.93 -7.51
CA TYR A 176 15.87 6.04 -6.37
C TYR A 176 15.22 4.74 -6.85
N ILE A 177 14.25 4.87 -7.75
CA ILE A 177 13.53 3.72 -8.31
C ILE A 177 14.45 2.79 -9.09
N LYS A 178 15.39 3.33 -9.90
CA LYS A 178 16.38 2.51 -10.60
C LYS A 178 17.21 1.68 -9.60
N LYS A 179 17.77 2.32 -8.57
CA LYS A 179 18.54 1.61 -7.52
C LYS A 179 17.69 0.53 -6.84
N TYR A 180 16.44 0.84 -6.54
CA TYR A 180 15.49 -0.10 -5.96
C TYR A 180 15.22 -1.29 -6.89
N MET A 181 14.96 -1.04 -8.17
CA MET A 181 14.67 -2.10 -9.14
C MET A 181 15.89 -2.99 -9.41
N ASP A 182 17.10 -2.41 -9.54
CA ASP A 182 18.35 -3.18 -9.68
C ASP A 182 18.55 -4.10 -8.45
N TYR A 183 18.27 -3.58 -7.25
CA TYR A 183 18.32 -4.33 -6.01
C TYR A 183 17.29 -5.47 -5.95
N VAL A 184 16.05 -5.22 -6.37
CA VAL A 184 14.99 -6.24 -6.41
C VAL A 184 15.31 -7.33 -7.43
N TYR A 185 15.76 -6.99 -8.64
CA TYR A 185 16.09 -7.95 -9.67
C TYR A 185 17.29 -8.85 -9.30
N ALA A 186 18.19 -8.39 -8.45
CA ALA A 186 19.32 -9.21 -7.97
C ALA A 186 18.90 -10.34 -7.01
N LYS A 187 17.67 -10.33 -6.51
CA LYS A 187 17.21 -11.34 -5.53
C LYS A 187 16.75 -12.63 -6.21
N LYS A 188 17.32 -13.76 -5.75
CA LYS A 188 17.08 -15.11 -6.33
C LYS A 188 15.84 -15.82 -5.77
N ASN A 189 15.22 -15.29 -4.71
CA ASN A 189 14.08 -15.92 -4.01
C ASN A 189 12.74 -15.28 -4.32
N ILE A 190 12.70 -14.41 -5.33
CA ILE A 190 11.50 -13.75 -5.82
C ILE A 190 11.45 -13.80 -7.35
N GLN A 191 10.26 -13.64 -7.89
CA GLN A 191 10.02 -13.36 -9.30
C GLN A 191 9.34 -11.99 -9.41
N THR A 192 9.87 -11.10 -10.24
CA THR A 192 9.45 -9.71 -10.35
C THR A 192 9.04 -9.36 -11.77
N SER A 193 7.96 -8.57 -11.88
CA SER A 193 7.50 -7.96 -13.13
C SER A 193 7.13 -6.50 -12.90
N ILE A 194 7.28 -5.67 -13.95
CA ILE A 194 6.75 -4.30 -14.00
C ILE A 194 5.50 -4.30 -14.85
N ILE A 195 4.45 -3.66 -14.36
CA ILE A 195 3.16 -3.50 -15.04
C ILE A 195 2.90 -2.01 -15.25
N PRO A 196 2.72 -1.54 -16.50
CA PRO A 196 2.56 -0.11 -16.81
C PRO A 196 1.12 0.36 -16.59
N ILE A 197 0.58 0.17 -15.37
CA ILE A 197 -0.73 0.67 -14.94
C ILE A 197 -0.50 1.86 -14.02
N GLY A 198 -1.26 2.93 -14.21
CA GLY A 198 -1.12 4.16 -13.44
C GLY A 198 0.30 4.73 -13.53
N ASN A 199 0.94 4.92 -12.40
CA ASN A 199 2.32 5.41 -12.31
C ASN A 199 3.38 4.31 -12.49
N GLY A 200 2.99 3.11 -12.93
CA GLY A 200 3.83 1.92 -13.02
C GLY A 200 3.90 1.16 -11.70
N GLN A 201 3.64 -0.15 -11.78
CA GLN A 201 3.58 -1.05 -10.64
C GLN A 201 4.68 -2.09 -10.73
N GLN A 202 5.44 -2.27 -9.66
CA GLN A 202 6.27 -3.46 -9.51
C GLN A 202 5.47 -4.52 -8.74
N ILE A 203 5.53 -5.76 -9.20
CA ILE A 203 4.97 -6.92 -8.50
C ILE A 203 6.06 -7.97 -8.36
N SER A 204 6.31 -8.38 -7.12
CA SER A 204 7.23 -9.48 -6.79
C SER A 204 6.50 -10.57 -6.02
N ILE A 205 6.69 -11.81 -6.46
CA ILE A 205 6.19 -13.01 -5.77
C ILE A 205 7.35 -13.70 -5.07
N LYS A 206 7.19 -14.04 -3.79
CA LYS A 206 8.16 -14.83 -3.04
C LYS A 206 8.05 -16.30 -3.43
N ILE A 207 9.10 -16.84 -4.08
CA ILE A 207 9.13 -18.24 -4.58
C ILE A 207 9.85 -19.21 -3.63
N LYS A 208 10.74 -18.70 -2.75
CA LYS A 208 11.47 -19.49 -1.75
C LYS A 208 11.46 -18.83 -0.37
#